data_95a36254776f511240f1ffcd8f6ed0b2
#
_entry.id   95a36254776f511240f1ffcd8f6ed0b2
#
_cell.length_a   1.000
_cell.length_b   1.000
_cell.length_c   1.000
_cell.angle_alpha   90.00
_cell.angle_beta   90.00
_cell.angle_gamma   90.00
#
_symmetry.space_group_name_H-M   'P 1'
#
loop_
_entity.id
_entity.type
_entity.pdbx_description
1 polymer ?
#
loop_
_entity_poly.entity_id
_entity_poly.type
_entity_poly.pdbx_seq_one_letter_code
_entity_poly.pdbx_strand_id
1 'polypeptide(L)' 'MNKSRQEANRELIEMISHIVEYYPDIRFAQILSNLSILDYNTGKFYEESHITLKNAKEVVGNYEGV' A
#
# COMPACT_ATOMS: atom_id res chain seq x y z
N MET A 1 15.40 -13.36 0.09
CA MET A 1 15.80 -12.30 -0.84
C MET A 1 14.74 -11.21 -0.90
N ASN A 2 15.17 -9.98 -0.87
CA ASN A 2 14.23 -8.86 -0.98
C ASN A 2 13.74 -8.73 -2.42
N LYS A 3 12.49 -8.34 -2.57
CA LYS A 3 11.93 -8.03 -3.87
C LYS A 3 12.67 -6.82 -4.46
N SER A 4 12.78 -6.78 -5.77
CA SER A 4 13.28 -5.59 -6.44
C SER A 4 12.26 -4.46 -6.24
N ARG A 5 12.72 -3.22 -6.41
CA ARG A 5 11.83 -2.07 -6.30
C ARG A 5 10.67 -2.17 -7.30
N GLN A 6 10.96 -2.60 -8.52
CA GLN A 6 9.94 -2.72 -9.55
C GLN A 6 8.90 -3.79 -9.20
N GLU A 7 9.34 -4.93 -8.67
CA GLU A 7 8.42 -5.99 -8.25
C GLU A 7 7.53 -5.52 -7.10
N ALA A 8 8.12 -4.86 -6.10
CA ALA A 8 7.36 -4.32 -4.99
C ALA A 8 6.34 -3.28 -5.46
N ASN A 9 6.75 -2.42 -6.40
CA ASN A 9 5.84 -1.42 -6.96
C ASN A 9 4.67 -2.07 -7.70
N ARG A 10 4.90 -3.13 -8.44
CA ARG A 10 3.84 -3.85 -9.14
C ARG A 10 2.84 -4.45 -8.17
N GLU A 11 3.33 -5.07 -7.10
CA GLU A 11 2.44 -5.64 -6.09
C GLU A 11 1.61 -4.57 -5.39
N LEU A 12 2.21 -3.40 -5.15
CA LEU A 12 1.48 -2.28 -4.57
C LEU A 12 0.36 -1.81 -5.50
N ILE A 13 0.65 -1.73 -6.80
CA ILE A 13 -0.36 -1.35 -7.80
C ILE A 13 -1.50 -2.35 -7.83
N GLU A 14 -1.19 -3.65 -7.82
CA GLU A 14 -2.19 -4.69 -7.80
C GLU A 14 -3.07 -4.61 -6.57
N MET A 15 -2.47 -4.37 -5.42
CA MET A 15 -3.18 -4.21 -4.16
C MET A 15 -4.13 -3.02 -4.21
N ILE A 16 -3.66 -1.88 -4.73
CA ILE A 16 -4.47 -0.68 -4.87
C ILE A 16 -5.64 -0.94 -5.83
N SER A 17 -5.38 -1.59 -6.96
CA SER A 17 -6.42 -1.95 -7.92
C SER A 17 -7.51 -2.80 -7.28
N HIS A 18 -7.12 -3.76 -6.48
CA HIS A 18 -8.05 -4.63 -5.78
C HIS A 18 -8.95 -3.83 -4.84
N ILE A 19 -8.36 -2.90 -4.10
CA ILE A 19 -9.11 -2.06 -3.17
C ILE A 19 -10.08 -1.14 -3.91
N VAL A 20 -9.65 -0.59 -5.04
CA VAL A 20 -10.50 0.26 -5.86
C VAL A 20 -11.77 -0.49 -6.29
N GLU A 21 -11.62 -1.75 -6.68
CA GLU A 21 -12.77 -2.56 -7.10
C GLU A 21 -13.69 -2.94 -5.95
N TYR A 22 -13.11 -3.24 -4.79
CA TYR A 22 -13.88 -3.66 -3.61
C TYR A 22 -14.59 -2.51 -2.91
N TYR A 23 -14.01 -1.32 -2.96
CA TYR A 23 -14.50 -0.15 -2.23
C TYR A 23 -14.61 1.04 -3.18
N PRO A 24 -15.64 1.04 -4.04
CA PRO A 24 -15.72 2.04 -5.12
C PRO A 24 -15.93 3.47 -4.65
N ASP A 25 -16.33 3.66 -3.38
CA ASP A 25 -16.64 4.99 -2.87
C ASP A 25 -15.46 5.65 -2.14
N ILE A 26 -14.34 4.95 -1.97
CA ILE A 26 -13.18 5.52 -1.28
C ILE A 26 -12.37 6.38 -2.24
N ARG A 27 -12.02 7.58 -1.79
CA ARG A 27 -11.19 8.47 -2.58
C ARG A 27 -9.76 7.94 -2.65
N PHE A 28 -9.10 8.17 -3.77
CA PHE A 28 -7.78 7.61 -4.04
C PHE A 28 -6.75 7.98 -2.98
N ALA A 29 -6.69 9.25 -2.59
CA ALA A 29 -5.74 9.69 -1.56
C ALA A 29 -6.00 8.99 -0.23
N GLN A 30 -7.26 8.68 0.07
CA GLN A 30 -7.62 7.97 1.28
C GLN A 30 -7.14 6.52 1.23
N ILE A 31 -7.21 5.89 0.07
CA ILE A 31 -6.66 4.54 -0.12
C ILE A 31 -5.17 4.53 0.20
N LEU A 32 -4.43 5.47 -0.36
CA LEU A 32 -2.99 5.54 -0.16
C LEU A 32 -2.63 5.77 1.31
N SER A 33 -3.39 6.63 1.98
CA SER A 33 -3.20 6.92 3.39
C SER A 33 -3.52 5.70 4.25
N ASN A 34 -4.63 5.02 3.96
CA ASN A 34 -5.05 3.85 4.73
C ASN A 34 -4.05 2.69 4.62
N LEU A 35 -3.40 2.56 3.48
CA LEU A 35 -2.38 1.53 3.27
C LEU A 35 -1.00 1.94 3.80
N SER A 36 -0.90 3.11 4.41
CA SER A 36 0.38 3.65 4.89
C SER A 36 1.39 3.86 3.76
N ILE A 37 0.90 4.07 2.55
CA ILE A 37 1.75 4.38 1.40
C ILE A 37 2.14 5.84 1.41
N LEU A 38 1.19 6.72 1.73
CA LEU A 38 1.44 8.14 1.90
C LEU A 38 1.05 8.58 3.29
N ASP A 39 1.83 9.48 3.85
CA ASP A 39 1.59 10.06 5.15
C ASP A 39 2.01 11.53 5.09
N TYR A 40 1.57 12.31 6.05
CA TYR A 40 2.03 13.69 6.20
C TYR A 40 3.52 13.74 6.53
N ASN A 41 4.07 12.64 7.01
CA ASN A 41 5.49 12.55 7.32
C ASN A 41 6.29 12.37 6.03
N THR A 42 7.23 13.29 5.79
CA THR A 42 8.06 13.27 4.59
C THR A 42 8.96 12.04 4.50
N GLY A 43 9.16 11.32 5.61
CA GLY A 43 9.95 10.09 5.61
C GLY A 43 9.42 9.03 4.66
N LYS A 44 8.11 9.00 4.45
CA LYS A 44 7.50 8.04 3.52
C LYS A 44 7.95 8.24 2.07
N PHE A 45 8.28 9.45 1.71
CA PHE A 45 8.74 9.76 0.36
C PHE A 45 10.03 9.02 0.01
N TYR A 46 10.87 8.77 1.00
CA TYR A 46 12.16 8.10 0.82
C TYR A 46 12.13 6.63 1.21
N GLU A 47 10.96 6.11 1.58
CA GLU A 47 10.83 4.72 1.98
C GLU A 47 11.00 3.80 0.79
N GLU A 48 11.81 2.76 0.93
CA GLU A 48 11.99 1.77 -0.13
C GLU A 48 10.70 1.00 -0.37
N SER A 49 10.45 0.67 -1.64
CA SER A 49 9.19 0.06 -2.05
C SER A 49 8.89 -1.26 -1.35
N HIS A 50 9.90 -2.08 -1.08
CA HIS A 50 9.65 -3.35 -0.38
C HIS A 50 9.19 -3.15 1.06
N ILE A 51 9.61 -2.07 1.70
CA ILE A 51 9.17 -1.71 3.04
C ILE A 51 7.74 -1.18 2.98
N THR A 52 7.45 -0.32 2.01
CA THR A 52 6.11 0.19 1.79
C THR A 52 5.13 -0.97 1.56
N LEU A 53 5.52 -1.93 0.72
CA LEU A 53 4.71 -3.10 0.45
C LEU A 53 4.46 -3.93 1.71
N LYS A 54 5.49 -4.15 2.50
CA LYS A 54 5.36 -4.90 3.75
C LYS A 54 4.34 -4.23 4.68
N ASN A 55 4.46 -2.91 4.84
CA ASN A 55 3.56 -2.15 5.69
C ASN A 55 2.12 -2.19 5.17
N ALA A 56 1.94 -2.07 3.86
CA ALA A 56 0.63 -2.14 3.25
C ALA A 56 -0.01 -3.52 3.45
N LYS A 57 0.77 -4.58 3.30
CA LYS A 57 0.27 -5.93 3.53
C LYS A 57 -0.18 -6.15 4.97
N GLU A 58 0.53 -5.56 5.92
CA GLU A 58 0.14 -5.66 7.33
C GLU A 58 -1.21 -4.97 7.58
N VAL A 59 -1.43 -3.83 6.96
CA VAL A 59 -2.72 -3.13 7.06
C VAL A 59 -3.83 -3.98 6.49
N VAL A 60 -3.65 -4.52 5.29
CA VAL A 60 -4.65 -5.38 4.63
C VAL A 60 -4.90 -6.63 5.46
N GLY A 61 -3.85 -7.25 5.97
CA GLY A 61 -3.98 -8.43 6.82
C GLY A 61 -4.80 -8.17 8.06
N ASN A 62 -4.62 -7.01 8.68
CA ASN A 62 -5.40 -6.64 9.86
C ASN A 62 -6.87 -6.44 9.52
N TYR A 63 -7.16 -5.92 8.33
CA TYR A 63 -8.54 -5.71 7.87
C TYR A 63 -9.23 -7.01 7.52
N GLU A 64 -8.55 -7.89 6.80
CA GLU A 64 -9.12 -9.13 6.29
C GLU A 64 -9.08 -10.27 7.30
N GLY A 65 -8.24 -10.15 8.31
CA GLY A 65 -8.09 -11.16 9.34
C GLY A 65 -9.08 -11.06 10.49
N VAL A 66 -9.99 -10.12 10.40
CA VAL A 66 -10.97 -9.89 11.46
C VAL A 66 -12.20 -10.75 11.28
#